data_c284f948f048e46cc88c2f9ce01f4d83
#
_entry.id   c284f948f048e46cc88c2f9ce01f4d83
#
_cell.length_a   1.000
_cell.length_b   1.000
_cell.length_c   1.000
_cell.angle_alpha   90.00
_cell.angle_beta   90.00
_cell.angle_gamma   90.00
#
_symmetry.space_group_name_H-M   'P 1'
#
loop_
_entity.id
_entity.type
_entity.pdbx_description
1 polymer ?
#
loop_
_entity_poly.entity_id
_entity_poly.type
_entity_poly.pdbx_seq_one_letter_code
_entity_poly.pdbx_strand_id
1 'polypeptide(L)'
;MIENRKEEHVRIAEKENVTTDHNFWDDIHIIHQAVPEIDFDSINTEVEVMGKKLNFPLIISSMTGGTPLAKRINENLSDVAEKFGIGMGVGSMRAAVEKKELADTYSMLAGKKIPMKMANIGAPQLITQSKKAFSDSDIEYLFNLIGANFLIIHFNFLQEMVQPEGDRNAKGILKRIGEIAGSYPVIAKETGNGFSREAALMLKDQGVKAIDVGGMGGTSFAAIEYYRAMKTGDKEKMNSGKTFWDWGIPSPASIKYCSVGLPVFGSGGLRNGLDLAKVIIMGGELGGFARSLLKNADQSQEELEKQISFLIRDFKVSMFLTGSASVHDLKKAKHFITEPLKSWITAYEG
;
A
#
# COMPACT_ATOMS: atom_id res chain seq x y z
N MET A 1 9.26 -22.43 6.84
CA MET A 1 9.75 -21.96 5.53
C MET A 1 8.86 -20.84 5.04
N ILE A 2 8.69 -20.52 3.75
CA ILE A 2 8.01 -19.28 3.32
C ILE A 2 6.57 -19.12 3.83
N GLU A 3 5.80 -20.22 3.88
CA GLU A 3 4.43 -20.25 4.38
C GLU A 3 4.36 -19.86 5.87
N ASN A 4 5.18 -20.51 6.72
CA ASN A 4 5.20 -20.19 8.15
C ASN A 4 5.55 -18.72 8.41
N ARG A 5 6.53 -18.17 7.67
CA ARG A 5 6.89 -16.76 7.77
C ARG A 5 5.72 -15.85 7.43
N LYS A 6 5.00 -16.12 6.33
CA LYS A 6 3.86 -15.31 5.92
C LYS A 6 2.71 -15.36 6.92
N GLU A 7 2.43 -16.52 7.49
CA GLU A 7 1.41 -16.66 8.53
C GLU A 7 1.84 -15.93 9.81
N GLU A 8 3.12 -16.03 10.22
CA GLU A 8 3.65 -15.28 11.36
C GLU A 8 3.49 -13.75 11.16
N HIS A 9 3.80 -13.23 9.96
CA HIS A 9 3.61 -11.81 9.65
C HIS A 9 2.16 -11.37 9.84
N VAL A 10 1.19 -12.13 9.33
CA VAL A 10 -0.24 -11.85 9.51
C VAL A 10 -0.61 -11.85 10.99
N ARG A 11 -0.26 -12.92 11.73
CA ARG A 11 -0.60 -13.05 13.15
C ARG A 11 0.04 -11.99 14.04
N ILE A 12 1.30 -11.61 13.78
CA ILE A 12 1.96 -10.53 14.50
C ILE A 12 1.29 -9.19 14.19
N ALA A 13 1.01 -8.91 12.90
CA ALA A 13 0.33 -7.68 12.51
C ALA A 13 -1.07 -7.52 13.12
N GLU A 14 -1.76 -8.64 13.41
CA GLU A 14 -3.08 -8.62 14.06
C GLU A 14 -2.99 -8.44 15.59
N LYS A 15 -2.01 -9.08 16.24
CA LYS A 15 -2.00 -9.25 17.70
C LYS A 15 -1.08 -8.30 18.43
N GLU A 16 0.01 -7.86 17.78
CA GLU A 16 1.04 -7.06 18.43
C GLU A 16 0.94 -5.58 18.01
N ASN A 17 1.46 -4.71 18.87
CA ASN A 17 1.62 -3.32 18.48
C ASN A 17 2.85 -3.19 17.58
N VAL A 18 2.60 -3.14 16.28
CA VAL A 18 3.62 -3.00 15.24
C VAL A 18 3.50 -1.66 14.50
N THR A 19 2.84 -0.68 15.11
CA THR A 19 2.72 0.66 14.54
C THR A 19 3.93 1.52 14.91
N THR A 20 4.23 2.48 14.07
CA THR A 20 5.13 3.59 14.41
C THR A 20 4.55 4.41 15.57
N ASP A 21 5.42 5.08 16.33
CA ASP A 21 5.02 5.84 17.52
C ASP A 21 4.11 7.03 17.18
N HIS A 22 4.24 7.61 15.98
CA HIS A 22 3.43 8.73 15.52
C HIS A 22 2.73 8.41 14.18
N ASN A 23 1.45 8.80 14.07
CA ASN A 23 0.71 8.74 12.83
C ASN A 23 0.60 10.15 12.23
N PHE A 24 1.41 10.44 11.22
CA PHE A 24 1.52 11.77 10.62
C PHE A 24 0.25 12.26 9.88
N TRP A 25 -0.75 11.41 9.70
CA TRP A 25 -2.08 11.85 9.25
C TRP A 25 -2.78 12.72 10.30
N ASP A 26 -2.42 12.61 11.58
CA ASP A 26 -2.98 13.42 12.65
C ASP A 26 -2.49 14.87 12.61
N ASP A 27 -1.35 15.13 11.96
CA ASP A 27 -0.79 16.49 11.81
C ASP A 27 -1.50 17.31 10.71
N ILE A 28 -2.42 16.73 9.95
CA ILE A 28 -3.16 17.41 8.89
C ILE A 28 -4.54 17.77 9.41
N HIS A 29 -4.86 19.06 9.41
CA HIS A 29 -6.14 19.59 9.87
C HIS A 29 -6.88 20.24 8.71
N ILE A 30 -8.04 19.68 8.38
CA ILE A 30 -8.90 20.21 7.30
C ILE A 30 -9.72 21.36 7.86
N ILE A 31 -9.84 22.47 7.12
CA ILE A 31 -10.64 23.60 7.55
C ILE A 31 -12.12 23.31 7.32
N HIS A 32 -12.87 23.35 8.41
CA HIS A 32 -14.32 23.14 8.38
C HIS A 32 -15.05 24.24 7.64
N GLN A 33 -16.01 23.86 6.78
CA GLN A 33 -16.93 24.75 6.11
C GLN A 33 -18.31 24.65 6.78
N ALA A 34 -18.66 25.68 7.59
CA ALA A 34 -19.92 25.71 8.32
C ALA A 34 -21.16 25.84 7.41
N VAL A 35 -20.96 26.37 6.21
CA VAL A 35 -22.00 26.55 5.18
C VAL A 35 -21.52 25.87 3.89
N PRO A 36 -21.69 24.55 3.75
CA PRO A 36 -21.12 23.79 2.64
C PRO A 36 -21.81 24.03 1.30
N GLU A 37 -23.06 24.46 1.26
CA GLU A 37 -23.86 24.77 0.05
C GLU A 37 -23.89 23.63 -0.99
N ILE A 38 -23.85 22.37 -0.54
CA ILE A 38 -23.96 21.17 -1.37
C ILE A 38 -24.93 20.17 -0.73
N ASP A 39 -25.50 19.28 -1.54
CA ASP A 39 -26.31 18.16 -1.06
C ASP A 39 -25.41 16.93 -0.84
N PHE A 40 -25.48 16.34 0.36
CA PHE A 40 -24.72 15.17 0.76
C PHE A 40 -24.93 13.97 -0.19
N ASP A 41 -26.17 13.75 -0.64
CA ASP A 41 -26.51 12.61 -1.47
C ASP A 41 -26.03 12.78 -2.92
N SER A 42 -25.81 14.03 -3.37
CA SER A 42 -25.29 14.36 -4.70
C SER A 42 -23.76 14.32 -4.81
N ILE A 43 -23.03 14.10 -3.70
CA ILE A 43 -21.58 14.05 -3.72
C ILE A 43 -21.06 12.93 -4.62
N ASN A 44 -20.26 13.28 -5.62
CA ASN A 44 -19.62 12.34 -6.53
C ASN A 44 -18.24 11.92 -6.01
N THR A 45 -18.08 10.63 -5.72
CA THR A 45 -16.84 10.03 -5.21
C THR A 45 -16.05 9.29 -6.29
N GLU A 46 -16.56 9.20 -7.52
CA GLU A 46 -15.91 8.51 -8.61
C GLU A 46 -14.59 9.19 -9.00
N VAL A 47 -13.61 8.38 -9.34
CA VAL A 47 -12.31 8.83 -9.87
C VAL A 47 -11.89 7.99 -11.06
N GLU A 48 -11.12 8.60 -11.96
CA GLU A 48 -10.45 7.87 -13.02
C GLU A 48 -8.93 8.00 -12.85
N VAL A 49 -8.25 6.88 -12.67
CA VAL A 49 -6.80 6.84 -12.47
C VAL A 49 -6.19 5.77 -13.38
N MET A 50 -5.17 6.15 -14.15
CA MET A 50 -4.47 5.26 -15.08
C MET A 50 -5.45 4.55 -16.07
N GLY A 51 -6.50 5.24 -16.52
CA GLY A 51 -7.53 4.71 -17.43
C GLY A 51 -8.48 3.69 -16.77
N LYS A 52 -8.55 3.64 -15.45
CA LYS A 52 -9.48 2.82 -14.69
C LYS A 52 -10.42 3.69 -13.86
N LYS A 53 -11.72 3.42 -14.02
CA LYS A 53 -12.78 4.09 -13.27
C LYS A 53 -13.05 3.33 -11.99
N LEU A 54 -12.94 4.02 -10.85
CA LEU A 54 -13.25 3.50 -9.51
C LEU A 54 -14.42 4.31 -8.94
N ASN A 55 -15.28 3.66 -8.17
CA ASN A 55 -16.41 4.34 -7.51
C ASN A 55 -15.93 5.24 -6.36
N PHE A 56 -14.76 4.93 -5.78
CA PHE A 56 -14.15 5.67 -4.68
C PHE A 56 -12.64 5.72 -4.88
N PRO A 57 -11.93 6.77 -4.42
CA PRO A 57 -10.47 6.87 -4.52
C PRO A 57 -9.75 5.94 -3.52
N LEU A 58 -10.16 4.66 -3.46
CA LEU A 58 -9.71 3.68 -2.49
C LEU A 58 -9.20 2.42 -3.17
N ILE A 59 -8.06 1.93 -2.67
CA ILE A 59 -7.52 0.62 -3.02
C ILE A 59 -7.28 -0.22 -1.76
N ILE A 60 -7.53 -1.52 -1.87
CA ILE A 60 -7.03 -2.50 -0.91
C ILE A 60 -5.59 -2.76 -1.26
N SER A 61 -4.67 -2.26 -0.43
CA SER A 61 -3.23 -2.43 -0.63
C SER A 61 -2.80 -3.88 -0.44
N SER A 62 -1.74 -4.25 -1.14
CA SER A 62 -1.12 -5.59 -1.08
C SER A 62 -0.75 -6.00 0.35
N MET A 63 -1.30 -7.11 0.85
CA MET A 63 -1.03 -7.60 2.20
C MET A 63 -0.46 -9.01 2.24
N THR A 64 -1.22 -10.01 1.81
CA THR A 64 -0.91 -11.42 2.07
C THR A 64 -1.18 -12.31 0.85
N GLY A 65 -0.73 -13.56 0.94
CA GLY A 65 -0.90 -14.62 -0.07
C GLY A 65 0.06 -15.78 0.23
N GLY A 66 -0.19 -16.96 -0.35
CA GLY A 66 0.67 -18.12 -0.24
C GLY A 66 0.47 -18.96 1.04
N THR A 67 -0.68 -18.85 1.69
CA THR A 67 -1.09 -19.72 2.81
C THR A 67 -2.61 -19.91 2.76
N PRO A 68 -3.18 -20.99 3.38
CA PRO A 68 -4.63 -21.18 3.46
C PRO A 68 -5.35 -20.00 4.15
N LEU A 69 -4.75 -19.45 5.20
CA LEU A 69 -5.26 -18.24 5.87
C LEU A 69 -5.33 -17.06 4.89
N ALA A 70 -4.27 -16.85 4.14
CA ALA A 70 -4.21 -15.77 3.16
C ALA A 70 -5.22 -15.95 2.01
N LYS A 71 -5.55 -17.19 1.63
CA LYS A 71 -6.59 -17.49 0.64
C LYS A 71 -7.94 -16.94 1.11
N ARG A 72 -8.38 -17.31 2.31
CA ARG A 72 -9.65 -16.83 2.89
C ARG A 72 -9.70 -15.30 2.99
N ILE A 73 -8.62 -14.69 3.47
CA ILE A 73 -8.52 -13.22 3.55
C ILE A 73 -8.66 -12.60 2.16
N ASN A 74 -7.94 -13.10 1.16
CA ASN A 74 -7.98 -12.58 -0.19
C ASN A 74 -9.34 -12.82 -0.88
N GLU A 75 -10.05 -13.91 -0.57
CA GLU A 75 -11.42 -14.15 -1.02
C GLU A 75 -12.34 -13.03 -0.52
N ASN A 76 -12.39 -12.79 0.80
CA ASN A 76 -13.21 -11.73 1.38
C ASN A 76 -12.84 -10.33 0.83
N LEU A 77 -11.55 -10.04 0.72
CA LEU A 77 -11.06 -8.75 0.17
C LEU A 77 -11.48 -8.56 -1.28
N SER A 78 -11.39 -9.61 -2.11
CA SER A 78 -11.72 -9.53 -3.54
C SER A 78 -13.22 -9.41 -3.79
N ASP A 79 -14.07 -10.07 -2.97
CA ASP A 79 -15.52 -9.94 -3.04
C ASP A 79 -15.95 -8.51 -2.73
N VAL A 80 -15.35 -7.94 -1.68
CA VAL A 80 -15.61 -6.54 -1.27
C VAL A 80 -15.07 -5.55 -2.30
N ALA A 81 -13.88 -5.78 -2.86
CA ALA A 81 -13.32 -4.91 -3.90
C ALA A 81 -14.21 -4.87 -5.15
N GLU A 82 -14.73 -6.03 -5.59
CA GLU A 82 -15.68 -6.10 -6.70
C GLU A 82 -16.99 -5.39 -6.38
N LYS A 83 -17.58 -5.67 -5.21
CA LYS A 83 -18.87 -5.10 -4.79
C LYS A 83 -18.85 -3.58 -4.73
N PHE A 84 -17.77 -3.01 -4.21
CA PHE A 84 -17.65 -1.55 -4.06
C PHE A 84 -17.02 -0.86 -5.27
N GLY A 85 -16.53 -1.60 -6.27
CA GLY A 85 -15.88 -1.02 -7.44
C GLY A 85 -14.58 -0.28 -7.09
N ILE A 86 -13.75 -0.85 -6.21
CA ILE A 86 -12.47 -0.32 -5.75
C ILE A 86 -11.30 -1.18 -6.23
N GLY A 87 -10.08 -0.65 -6.17
CA GLY A 87 -8.90 -1.42 -6.59
C GLY A 87 -8.42 -2.42 -5.52
N MET A 88 -7.70 -3.47 -5.96
CA MET A 88 -7.07 -4.43 -5.05
C MET A 88 -5.74 -4.94 -5.58
N GLY A 89 -4.73 -4.95 -4.70
CA GLY A 89 -3.46 -5.65 -4.88
C GLY A 89 -3.37 -6.89 -3.99
N VAL A 90 -2.77 -7.95 -4.51
CA VAL A 90 -2.44 -9.14 -3.70
C VAL A 90 -1.08 -8.98 -3.03
N GLY A 91 -0.81 -9.72 -1.94
CA GLY A 91 0.51 -9.77 -1.33
C GLY A 91 1.56 -10.38 -2.28
N SER A 92 2.85 -10.33 -1.88
CA SER A 92 3.94 -10.87 -2.71
C SER A 92 3.64 -12.27 -3.25
N MET A 93 3.66 -12.40 -4.58
CA MET A 93 3.32 -13.64 -5.28
C MET A 93 4.51 -14.61 -5.42
N ARG A 94 5.64 -14.32 -4.73
CA ARG A 94 6.82 -15.21 -4.72
C ARG A 94 6.47 -16.67 -4.43
N ALA A 95 5.53 -16.91 -3.51
CA ALA A 95 5.12 -18.27 -3.15
C ALA A 95 4.52 -19.04 -4.33
N ALA A 96 3.79 -18.41 -5.24
CA ALA A 96 3.19 -19.07 -6.41
C ALA A 96 4.23 -19.45 -7.48
N VAL A 97 5.41 -18.81 -7.50
CA VAL A 97 6.53 -19.21 -8.36
C VAL A 97 7.30 -20.38 -7.73
N GLU A 98 7.58 -20.29 -6.41
CA GLU A 98 8.34 -21.32 -5.69
C GLU A 98 7.55 -22.61 -5.52
N LYS A 99 6.21 -22.52 -5.37
CA LYS A 99 5.29 -23.64 -5.17
C LYS A 99 3.98 -23.38 -5.90
N LYS A 100 3.80 -24.02 -7.05
CA LYS A 100 2.64 -23.79 -7.92
C LYS A 100 1.31 -24.15 -7.26
N GLU A 101 1.29 -25.05 -6.30
CA GLU A 101 0.12 -25.40 -5.49
C GLU A 101 -0.41 -24.23 -4.63
N LEU A 102 0.41 -23.21 -4.38
CA LEU A 102 0.00 -22.00 -3.66
C LEU A 102 -0.58 -20.91 -4.57
N ALA A 103 -0.63 -21.13 -5.88
CA ALA A 103 -1.20 -20.18 -6.85
C ALA A 103 -2.68 -19.89 -6.57
N ASP A 104 -3.43 -20.87 -6.08
CA ASP A 104 -4.86 -20.75 -5.76
C ASP A 104 -5.14 -19.73 -4.64
N THR A 105 -4.12 -19.41 -3.81
CA THR A 105 -4.22 -18.38 -2.77
C THR A 105 -4.23 -16.95 -3.32
N TYR A 106 -4.08 -16.79 -4.63
CA TYR A 106 -4.09 -15.49 -5.36
C TYR A 106 -5.14 -15.47 -6.47
N SER A 107 -5.45 -16.62 -7.09
CA SER A 107 -6.21 -16.71 -8.34
C SER A 107 -7.68 -16.27 -8.24
N MET A 108 -8.23 -16.08 -7.02
CA MET A 108 -9.61 -15.65 -6.81
C MET A 108 -9.94 -14.29 -7.47
N LEU A 109 -8.94 -13.47 -7.81
CA LEU A 109 -9.16 -12.21 -8.51
C LEU A 109 -9.43 -12.39 -10.01
N ALA A 110 -9.03 -13.51 -10.61
CA ALA A 110 -9.03 -13.69 -12.07
C ALA A 110 -10.41 -13.45 -12.72
N GLY A 111 -11.47 -14.04 -12.15
CA GLY A 111 -12.83 -13.93 -12.67
C GLY A 111 -13.62 -12.71 -12.23
N LYS A 112 -13.09 -11.87 -11.32
CA LYS A 112 -13.83 -10.76 -10.73
C LYS A 112 -13.73 -9.47 -11.54
N LYS A 113 -14.78 -8.63 -11.48
CA LYS A 113 -14.85 -7.32 -12.17
C LYS A 113 -14.26 -6.20 -11.28
N ILE A 114 -13.08 -6.44 -10.72
CA ILE A 114 -12.33 -5.42 -9.95
C ILE A 114 -11.69 -4.46 -10.95
N PRO A 115 -11.92 -3.13 -10.84
CA PRO A 115 -11.46 -2.18 -11.86
C PRO A 115 -9.93 -2.08 -11.96
N MET A 116 -9.22 -2.23 -10.84
CA MET A 116 -7.77 -2.18 -10.77
C MET A 116 -7.24 -3.42 -10.01
N LYS A 117 -6.81 -4.45 -10.77
CA LYS A 117 -6.18 -5.66 -10.24
C LYS A 117 -4.67 -5.54 -10.34
N MET A 118 -3.97 -5.69 -9.22
CA MET A 118 -2.53 -5.48 -9.15
C MET A 118 -1.82 -6.76 -8.69
N ALA A 119 -1.06 -7.39 -9.62
CA ALA A 119 -0.08 -8.42 -9.28
C ALA A 119 1.08 -7.79 -8.49
N ASN A 120 1.81 -8.58 -7.70
CA ASN A 120 2.80 -8.02 -6.79
C ASN A 120 4.03 -8.92 -6.64
N ILE A 121 5.20 -8.35 -6.94
CA ILE A 121 6.52 -8.96 -6.78
C ILE A 121 7.45 -8.03 -6.01
N GLY A 122 8.43 -8.60 -5.31
CA GLY A 122 9.40 -7.79 -4.56
C GLY A 122 10.58 -7.36 -5.44
N ALA A 123 11.03 -6.13 -5.27
CA ALA A 123 12.24 -5.63 -5.92
C ALA A 123 13.48 -6.52 -5.67
N PRO A 124 13.71 -7.06 -4.46
CA PRO A 124 14.83 -7.98 -4.23
C PRO A 124 14.78 -9.24 -5.11
N GLN A 125 13.60 -9.72 -5.51
CA GLN A 125 13.46 -10.91 -6.36
C GLN A 125 13.72 -10.65 -7.85
N LEU A 126 13.92 -9.40 -8.26
CA LEU A 126 14.21 -9.04 -9.65
C LEU A 126 15.67 -9.26 -10.06
N ILE A 127 16.54 -9.44 -9.08
CA ILE A 127 17.97 -9.71 -9.28
C ILE A 127 18.39 -10.96 -8.51
N THR A 128 19.52 -11.56 -8.90
CA THR A 128 20.01 -12.74 -8.22
C THR A 128 20.48 -12.42 -6.81
N GLN A 129 19.93 -13.13 -5.85
CA GLN A 129 20.28 -13.16 -4.44
C GLN A 129 20.89 -14.52 -4.09
N SER A 130 20.53 -15.11 -2.96
CA SER A 130 20.74 -16.52 -2.66
C SER A 130 19.94 -17.45 -3.59
N LYS A 131 18.85 -16.94 -4.16
CA LYS A 131 18.01 -17.58 -5.17
C LYS A 131 18.12 -16.85 -6.51
N LYS A 132 17.81 -17.58 -7.60
CA LYS A 132 17.74 -17.02 -8.94
C LYS A 132 16.66 -15.94 -9.02
N ALA A 133 16.95 -14.87 -9.77
CA ALA A 133 15.99 -13.82 -10.10
C ALA A 133 14.76 -14.38 -10.84
N PHE A 134 13.63 -13.71 -10.71
CA PHE A 134 12.46 -14.00 -11.52
C PHE A 134 12.74 -13.76 -13.00
N SER A 135 12.38 -14.73 -13.83
CA SER A 135 12.42 -14.64 -15.29
C SER A 135 11.19 -13.83 -15.79
N ASP A 136 11.24 -13.41 -17.06
CA ASP A 136 10.10 -12.77 -17.69
C ASP A 136 8.89 -13.70 -17.74
N SER A 137 9.09 -15.01 -17.93
CA SER A 137 8.02 -16.00 -17.89
C SER A 137 7.40 -16.18 -16.49
N ASP A 138 8.16 -16.00 -15.42
CA ASP A 138 7.60 -15.99 -14.06
C ASP A 138 6.69 -14.77 -13.87
N ILE A 139 7.14 -13.59 -14.32
CA ILE A 139 6.35 -12.35 -14.23
C ILE A 139 5.07 -12.45 -15.05
N GLU A 140 5.15 -12.94 -16.28
CA GLU A 140 4.01 -13.18 -17.15
C GLU A 140 3.00 -14.15 -16.50
N TYR A 141 3.49 -15.26 -15.96
CA TYR A 141 2.67 -16.21 -15.23
C TYR A 141 1.91 -15.55 -14.07
N LEU A 142 2.59 -14.79 -13.24
CA LEU A 142 1.96 -14.12 -12.09
C LEU A 142 0.95 -13.05 -12.51
N PHE A 143 1.24 -12.31 -13.57
CA PHE A 143 0.36 -11.28 -14.10
C PHE A 143 -0.94 -11.89 -14.64
N ASN A 144 -0.83 -12.98 -15.39
CA ASN A 144 -1.96 -13.70 -15.97
C ASN A 144 -2.77 -14.46 -14.92
N LEU A 145 -2.12 -15.00 -13.87
CA LEU A 145 -2.75 -15.79 -12.81
C LEU A 145 -3.95 -15.10 -12.15
N ILE A 146 -3.89 -13.79 -11.98
CA ILE A 146 -4.96 -13.01 -11.36
C ILE A 146 -5.73 -12.13 -12.37
N GLY A 147 -5.38 -12.20 -13.65
CA GLY A 147 -5.90 -11.30 -14.66
C GLY A 147 -5.57 -9.83 -14.34
N ALA A 148 -4.32 -9.57 -13.97
CA ALA A 148 -3.86 -8.25 -13.56
C ALA A 148 -3.95 -7.22 -14.69
N ASN A 149 -4.15 -5.95 -14.32
CA ASN A 149 -3.95 -4.82 -15.23
C ASN A 149 -2.77 -3.95 -14.82
N PHE A 150 -2.21 -4.17 -13.64
CA PHE A 150 -1.00 -3.49 -13.17
C PHE A 150 -0.09 -4.46 -12.44
N LEU A 151 1.21 -4.16 -12.46
CA LEU A 151 2.23 -4.92 -11.74
C LEU A 151 2.84 -4.04 -10.65
N ILE A 152 2.63 -4.40 -9.39
CA ILE A 152 3.34 -3.79 -8.27
C ILE A 152 4.73 -4.40 -8.16
N ILE A 153 5.74 -3.54 -8.10
CA ILE A 153 7.07 -3.89 -7.63
C ILE A 153 7.23 -3.25 -6.26
N HIS A 154 7.23 -4.07 -5.20
CA HIS A 154 7.34 -3.54 -3.84
C HIS A 154 8.79 -3.53 -3.36
N PHE A 155 9.14 -2.46 -2.65
CA PHE A 155 10.43 -2.24 -2.02
C PHE A 155 10.29 -2.48 -0.52
N ASN A 156 11.08 -3.38 0.03
CA ASN A 156 11.06 -3.77 1.44
C ASN A 156 12.48 -3.98 1.99
N PHE A 157 13.43 -3.16 1.55
CA PHE A 157 14.85 -3.37 1.89
C PHE A 157 15.12 -3.27 3.38
N LEU A 158 14.43 -2.40 4.12
CA LEU A 158 14.59 -2.37 5.57
C LEU A 158 14.18 -3.70 6.20
N GLN A 159 13.02 -4.23 5.81
CA GLN A 159 12.59 -5.55 6.26
C GLN A 159 13.63 -6.63 5.93
N GLU A 160 14.14 -6.64 4.69
CA GLU A 160 15.17 -7.62 4.25
C GLU A 160 16.47 -7.50 5.06
N MET A 161 16.85 -6.31 5.53
CA MET A 161 18.04 -6.12 6.36
C MET A 161 17.83 -6.59 7.81
N VAL A 162 16.62 -6.43 8.35
CA VAL A 162 16.31 -6.78 9.74
C VAL A 162 15.96 -8.27 9.89
N GLN A 163 15.32 -8.89 8.88
CA GLN A 163 14.97 -10.32 8.96
C GLN A 163 16.20 -11.24 8.84
N PRO A 164 16.20 -12.44 9.47
CA PRO A 164 17.34 -13.36 9.45
C PRO A 164 17.72 -13.83 8.04
N GLU A 165 16.73 -14.12 7.20
CA GLU A 165 16.84 -14.69 5.87
C GLU A 165 16.76 -13.66 4.72
N GLY A 166 17.12 -12.39 4.98
CA GLY A 166 16.86 -11.29 4.05
C GLY A 166 17.77 -11.22 2.84
N ASP A 167 17.22 -10.75 1.74
CA ASP A 167 17.90 -10.51 0.47
C ASP A 167 18.57 -9.11 0.50
N ARG A 168 19.91 -9.06 0.38
CA ARG A 168 20.73 -7.86 0.68
C ARG A 168 21.32 -7.15 -0.53
N ASN A 169 21.17 -7.71 -1.73
CA ASN A 169 21.68 -7.09 -2.95
C ASN A 169 20.60 -6.19 -3.57
N ALA A 170 20.94 -4.93 -3.87
CA ALA A 170 20.07 -3.97 -4.55
C ALA A 170 20.67 -3.49 -5.90
N LYS A 171 21.89 -3.90 -6.23
CA LYS A 171 22.59 -3.42 -7.43
C LYS A 171 21.96 -3.98 -8.70
N GLY A 172 21.56 -3.09 -9.62
CA GLY A 172 20.96 -3.46 -10.91
C GLY A 172 19.44 -3.52 -10.93
N ILE A 173 18.76 -3.30 -9.81
CA ILE A 173 17.29 -3.32 -9.72
C ILE A 173 16.65 -2.27 -10.65
N LEU A 174 17.17 -1.04 -10.70
CA LEU A 174 16.59 0.01 -11.55
C LEU A 174 16.58 -0.39 -13.02
N LYS A 175 17.68 -0.94 -13.54
CA LYS A 175 17.75 -1.43 -14.91
C LYS A 175 16.69 -2.51 -15.16
N ARG A 176 16.54 -3.45 -14.25
CA ARG A 176 15.56 -4.52 -14.36
C ARG A 176 14.14 -4.02 -14.31
N ILE A 177 13.84 -3.01 -13.47
CA ILE A 177 12.55 -2.32 -13.45
C ILE A 177 12.24 -1.67 -14.80
N GLY A 178 13.22 -1.01 -15.43
CA GLY A 178 13.05 -0.41 -16.76
C GLY A 178 12.70 -1.43 -17.83
N GLU A 179 13.36 -2.59 -17.84
CA GLU A 179 13.04 -3.71 -18.74
C GLU A 179 11.59 -4.19 -18.55
N ILE A 180 11.15 -4.37 -17.31
CA ILE A 180 9.79 -4.82 -16.98
C ILE A 180 8.75 -3.74 -17.31
N ALA A 181 9.05 -2.46 -17.03
CA ALA A 181 8.14 -1.34 -17.30
C ALA A 181 7.91 -1.11 -18.80
N GLY A 182 8.81 -1.60 -19.66
CA GLY A 182 8.62 -1.64 -21.11
C GLY A 182 7.51 -2.61 -21.56
N SER A 183 7.18 -3.61 -20.74
CA SER A 183 6.19 -4.66 -21.07
C SER A 183 4.93 -4.59 -20.21
N TYR A 184 5.02 -4.06 -18.98
CA TYR A 184 3.93 -4.02 -18.03
C TYR A 184 3.73 -2.61 -17.43
N PRO A 185 2.49 -2.19 -17.14
CA PRO A 185 2.25 -0.96 -16.41
C PRO A 185 2.62 -1.14 -14.92
N VAL A 186 3.86 -0.74 -14.57
CA VAL A 186 4.45 -0.91 -13.24
C VAL A 186 4.01 0.18 -12.27
N ILE A 187 3.64 -0.22 -11.07
CA ILE A 187 3.46 0.63 -9.88
C ILE A 187 4.59 0.32 -8.91
N ALA A 188 5.44 1.31 -8.60
CA ALA A 188 6.43 1.16 -7.55
C ALA A 188 5.77 1.35 -6.19
N LYS A 189 5.96 0.42 -5.26
CA LYS A 189 5.36 0.47 -3.93
C LYS A 189 6.40 0.28 -2.83
N GLU A 190 6.42 1.19 -1.87
CA GLU A 190 7.15 0.98 -0.61
C GLU A 190 6.28 0.26 0.42
N THR A 191 6.86 -0.24 1.50
CA THR A 191 6.16 -1.13 2.45
C THR A 191 6.24 -0.68 3.91
N GLY A 192 6.42 0.62 4.15
CA GLY A 192 6.40 1.21 5.50
C GLY A 192 7.40 2.35 5.69
N ASN A 193 8.27 2.62 4.69
CA ASN A 193 9.37 3.57 4.85
C ASN A 193 9.32 4.75 3.87
N GLY A 194 8.38 4.77 2.92
CA GLY A 194 8.18 5.87 1.99
C GLY A 194 9.27 6.02 0.91
N PHE A 195 8.96 6.81 -0.11
CA PHE A 195 9.93 7.18 -1.16
C PHE A 195 10.37 8.63 -0.99
N SER A 196 11.66 8.86 -1.22
CA SER A 196 12.22 10.21 -1.42
C SER A 196 11.92 10.71 -2.84
N ARG A 197 12.11 12.02 -3.06
CA ARG A 197 11.96 12.64 -4.39
C ARG A 197 12.95 12.04 -5.39
N GLU A 198 14.20 11.81 -4.98
CA GLU A 198 15.25 11.21 -5.81
C GLU A 198 14.86 9.80 -6.25
N ALA A 199 14.37 8.97 -5.32
CA ALA A 199 13.91 7.63 -5.65
C ALA A 199 12.72 7.67 -6.61
N ALA A 200 11.78 8.59 -6.41
CA ALA A 200 10.63 8.79 -7.30
C ALA A 200 11.06 9.19 -8.72
N LEU A 201 12.03 10.09 -8.85
CA LEU A 201 12.59 10.48 -10.15
C LEU A 201 13.32 9.32 -10.83
N MET A 202 14.17 8.58 -10.11
CA MET A 202 14.83 7.39 -10.64
C MET A 202 13.83 6.36 -11.19
N LEU A 203 12.73 6.13 -10.47
CA LEU A 203 11.68 5.19 -10.89
C LEU A 203 10.89 5.71 -12.09
N LYS A 204 10.58 7.00 -12.12
CA LYS A 204 9.95 7.65 -13.27
C LYS A 204 10.78 7.49 -14.54
N ASP A 205 12.10 7.71 -14.44
CA ASP A 205 13.04 7.58 -15.57
C ASP A 205 13.12 6.13 -16.10
N GLN A 206 12.78 5.13 -15.27
CA GLN A 206 12.62 3.74 -15.68
C GLN A 206 11.25 3.42 -16.28
N GLY A 207 10.36 4.41 -16.45
CA GLY A 207 9.04 4.20 -17.08
C GLY A 207 7.94 3.67 -16.16
N VAL A 208 8.14 3.70 -14.83
CA VAL A 208 7.11 3.39 -13.83
C VAL A 208 5.90 4.31 -14.02
N LYS A 209 4.69 3.78 -13.89
CA LYS A 209 3.44 4.50 -14.21
C LYS A 209 2.77 5.17 -13.02
N ALA A 210 3.04 4.70 -11.80
CA ALA A 210 2.54 5.30 -10.56
C ALA A 210 3.43 4.92 -9.38
N ILE A 211 3.30 5.65 -8.27
CA ILE A 211 4.01 5.39 -7.02
C ILE A 211 2.99 5.22 -5.90
N ASP A 212 3.03 4.09 -5.19
CA ASP A 212 2.33 3.87 -3.92
C ASP A 212 3.35 4.07 -2.80
N VAL A 213 3.20 5.16 -2.05
CA VAL A 213 4.25 5.62 -1.14
C VAL A 213 4.56 4.65 0.01
N GLY A 214 3.56 3.91 0.50
CA GLY A 214 3.77 2.98 1.61
C GLY A 214 4.63 3.55 2.73
N GLY A 215 4.34 4.80 3.15
CA GLY A 215 5.22 5.54 4.03
C GLY A 215 5.07 5.22 5.52
N MET A 216 5.90 5.86 6.33
CA MET A 216 5.87 5.79 7.79
C MET A 216 4.60 6.45 8.34
N GLY A 217 4.06 5.91 9.44
CA GLY A 217 2.83 6.35 10.11
C GLY A 217 1.83 5.22 10.36
N GLY A 218 2.16 4.00 9.94
CA GLY A 218 1.34 2.80 10.14
C GLY A 218 2.16 1.60 10.59
N THR A 219 2.04 0.48 9.88
CA THR A 219 2.76 -0.74 10.20
C THR A 219 4.26 -0.60 9.92
N SER A 220 5.08 -0.85 10.92
CA SER A 220 6.54 -1.01 10.79
C SER A 220 6.89 -2.48 10.56
N PHE A 221 7.52 -2.80 9.44
CA PHE A 221 8.04 -4.16 9.23
C PHE A 221 9.27 -4.45 10.08
N ALA A 222 10.03 -3.44 10.51
CA ALA A 222 11.08 -3.61 11.52
C ALA A 222 10.50 -4.09 12.85
N ALA A 223 9.32 -3.56 13.25
CA ALA A 223 8.58 -4.03 14.42
C ALA A 223 8.11 -5.49 14.26
N ILE A 224 7.58 -5.86 13.10
CA ILE A 224 7.17 -7.24 12.83
C ILE A 224 8.37 -8.20 12.98
N GLU A 225 9.51 -7.85 12.39
CA GLU A 225 10.72 -8.67 12.47
C GLU A 225 11.32 -8.67 13.90
N TYR A 226 11.16 -7.60 14.68
CA TYR A 226 11.47 -7.59 16.11
C TYR A 226 10.71 -8.68 16.87
N TYR A 227 9.39 -8.77 16.70
CA TYR A 227 8.58 -9.79 17.36
C TYR A 227 8.91 -11.21 16.89
N ARG A 228 9.29 -11.38 15.62
CA ARG A 228 9.79 -12.67 15.11
C ARG A 228 11.11 -13.06 15.77
N ALA A 229 12.06 -12.12 15.85
CA ALA A 229 13.35 -12.32 16.48
C ALA A 229 13.20 -12.62 17.98
N MET A 230 12.24 -11.98 18.66
CA MET A 230 11.94 -12.24 20.08
C MET A 230 11.52 -13.70 20.30
N LYS A 231 10.69 -14.28 19.41
CA LYS A 231 10.28 -15.70 19.50
C LYS A 231 11.44 -16.67 19.35
N THR A 232 12.45 -16.32 18.58
CA THR A 232 13.64 -17.16 18.34
C THR A 232 14.79 -16.85 19.29
N GLY A 233 14.69 -15.78 20.11
CA GLY A 233 15.74 -15.34 21.02
C GLY A 233 16.94 -14.67 20.32
N ASP A 234 16.79 -14.23 19.06
CA ASP A 234 17.83 -13.54 18.29
C ASP A 234 17.98 -12.08 18.74
N LYS A 235 18.88 -11.86 19.69
CA LYS A 235 19.13 -10.53 20.29
C LYS A 235 19.63 -9.49 19.29
N GLU A 236 20.43 -9.89 18.31
CA GLU A 236 20.95 -8.98 17.29
C GLU A 236 19.82 -8.43 16.43
N LYS A 237 18.96 -9.31 15.96
CA LYS A 237 17.77 -8.92 15.14
C LYS A 237 16.73 -8.15 15.95
N MET A 238 16.53 -8.50 17.20
CA MET A 238 15.70 -7.70 18.12
C MET A 238 16.23 -6.26 18.23
N ASN A 239 17.54 -6.08 18.46
CA ASN A 239 18.12 -4.76 18.56
C ASN A 239 17.98 -3.98 17.24
N SER A 240 18.24 -4.61 16.10
CA SER A 240 18.05 -4.00 14.79
C SER A 240 16.58 -3.59 14.56
N GLY A 241 15.63 -4.49 14.83
CA GLY A 241 14.20 -4.19 14.71
C GLY A 241 13.77 -3.01 15.59
N LYS A 242 14.30 -2.92 16.81
CA LYS A 242 14.05 -1.80 17.72
C LYS A 242 14.68 -0.49 17.22
N THR A 243 15.91 -0.53 16.71
CA THR A 243 16.63 0.65 16.22
C THR A 243 15.93 1.28 15.01
N PHE A 244 15.39 0.47 14.12
CA PHE A 244 14.74 0.91 12.88
C PHE A 244 13.21 0.90 12.95
N TRP A 245 12.63 0.84 14.15
CA TRP A 245 11.17 0.77 14.33
C TRP A 245 10.44 1.92 13.62
N ASP A 246 10.90 3.15 13.82
CA ASP A 246 10.34 4.38 13.25
C ASP A 246 11.22 4.96 12.11
N TRP A 247 11.93 4.10 11.40
CA TRP A 247 12.72 4.53 10.26
C TRP A 247 11.85 4.70 9.02
N GLY A 248 11.88 5.89 8.42
CA GLY A 248 11.19 6.14 7.15
C GLY A 248 10.82 7.60 6.95
N ILE A 249 10.17 7.85 5.81
CA ILE A 249 9.57 9.12 5.44
C ILE A 249 8.07 9.04 5.75
N PRO A 250 7.49 10.01 6.47
CA PRO A 250 6.05 10.04 6.71
C PRO A 250 5.23 9.94 5.43
N SER A 251 4.13 9.14 5.47
CA SER A 251 3.28 8.94 4.28
C SER A 251 2.84 10.26 3.62
N PRO A 252 2.35 11.29 4.36
CA PRO A 252 1.96 12.55 3.75
C PRO A 252 3.12 13.32 3.14
N ALA A 253 4.32 13.28 3.75
CA ALA A 253 5.51 13.90 3.20
C ALA A 253 5.97 13.18 1.93
N SER A 254 5.97 11.84 1.94
CA SER A 254 6.32 11.03 0.78
C SER A 254 5.39 11.28 -0.42
N ILE A 255 4.08 11.55 -0.20
CA ILE A 255 3.17 11.99 -1.28
C ILE A 255 3.69 13.26 -1.93
N LYS A 256 4.08 14.27 -1.13
CA LYS A 256 4.64 15.52 -1.65
C LYS A 256 5.95 15.29 -2.42
N TYR A 257 6.84 14.48 -1.89
CA TYR A 257 8.13 14.15 -2.54
C TYR A 257 7.94 13.41 -3.85
N CYS A 258 6.95 12.51 -3.91
CA CYS A 258 6.64 11.73 -5.10
C CYS A 258 5.78 12.48 -6.14
N SER A 259 5.40 13.73 -5.90
CA SER A 259 4.69 14.58 -6.87
C SER A 259 5.62 15.03 -8.01
N VAL A 260 6.13 14.07 -8.77
CA VAL A 260 7.08 14.24 -9.89
C VAL A 260 6.41 14.11 -11.27
N GLY A 261 5.08 14.26 -11.32
CA GLY A 261 4.29 14.13 -12.55
C GLY A 261 3.85 12.69 -12.86
N LEU A 262 3.84 11.82 -11.84
CA LEU A 262 3.20 10.51 -11.85
C LEU A 262 2.01 10.51 -10.88
N PRO A 263 0.96 9.69 -11.11
CA PRO A 263 -0.04 9.41 -10.12
C PRO A 263 0.61 8.87 -8.83
N VAL A 264 0.20 9.40 -7.67
CA VAL A 264 0.70 8.99 -6.36
C VAL A 264 -0.44 8.37 -5.55
N PHE A 265 -0.23 7.18 -5.02
CA PHE A 265 -1.15 6.53 -4.11
C PHE A 265 -0.64 6.71 -2.68
N GLY A 266 -1.48 7.22 -1.80
CA GLY A 266 -1.17 7.43 -0.39
C GLY A 266 -1.52 6.20 0.41
N SER A 267 -0.53 5.41 0.83
CA SER A 267 -0.71 4.31 1.77
C SER A 267 0.27 4.43 2.94
N GLY A 268 0.03 3.66 4.00
CA GLY A 268 0.78 3.75 5.26
C GLY A 268 0.04 4.61 6.30
N GLY A 269 -0.53 3.94 7.31
CA GLY A 269 -1.17 4.57 8.46
C GLY A 269 -2.63 5.01 8.28
N LEU A 270 -3.30 4.71 7.18
CA LEU A 270 -4.71 5.06 6.97
C LEU A 270 -5.64 4.19 7.84
N ARG A 271 -6.59 4.84 8.53
CA ARG A 271 -7.48 4.21 9.50
C ARG A 271 -8.96 4.34 9.14
N ASN A 272 -9.35 5.46 8.52
CA ASN A 272 -10.74 5.87 8.30
C ASN A 272 -10.90 6.73 7.05
N GLY A 273 -12.14 7.14 6.73
CA GLY A 273 -12.42 7.95 5.55
C GLY A 273 -11.90 9.40 5.64
N LEU A 274 -11.69 9.93 6.85
CA LEU A 274 -11.05 11.23 7.04
C LEU A 274 -9.57 11.17 6.63
N ASP A 275 -8.85 10.09 6.96
CA ASP A 275 -7.47 9.91 6.50
C ASP A 275 -7.41 9.79 4.96
N LEU A 276 -8.42 9.13 4.34
CA LEU A 276 -8.55 9.09 2.87
C LEU A 276 -8.72 10.50 2.28
N ALA A 277 -9.56 11.36 2.91
CA ALA A 277 -9.72 12.74 2.47
C ALA A 277 -8.39 13.51 2.55
N LYS A 278 -7.60 13.29 3.61
CA LYS A 278 -6.26 13.88 3.76
C LYS A 278 -5.29 13.42 2.68
N VAL A 279 -5.36 12.15 2.23
CA VAL A 279 -4.57 11.68 1.07
C VAL A 279 -4.85 12.52 -0.16
N ILE A 280 -6.13 12.74 -0.48
CA ILE A 280 -6.56 13.50 -1.65
C ILE A 280 -6.09 14.97 -1.55
N ILE A 281 -6.27 15.58 -0.39
CA ILE A 281 -5.86 16.96 -0.10
C ILE A 281 -4.33 17.12 -0.21
N MET A 282 -3.57 16.11 0.20
CA MET A 282 -2.10 16.12 0.08
C MET A 282 -1.60 15.89 -1.34
N GLY A 283 -2.49 15.60 -2.30
CA GLY A 283 -2.16 15.40 -3.72
C GLY A 283 -2.08 13.94 -4.16
N GLY A 284 -2.47 12.99 -3.29
CA GLY A 284 -2.63 11.59 -3.69
C GLY A 284 -3.87 11.40 -4.59
N GLU A 285 -3.79 10.46 -5.51
CA GLU A 285 -4.92 10.08 -6.37
C GLU A 285 -5.81 9.00 -5.75
N LEU A 286 -5.21 8.05 -5.02
CA LEU A 286 -5.88 6.95 -4.33
C LEU A 286 -5.31 6.78 -2.93
N GLY A 287 -6.17 6.37 -1.97
CA GLY A 287 -5.75 5.94 -0.64
C GLY A 287 -5.68 4.42 -0.52
N GLY A 288 -4.56 3.90 -0.03
CA GLY A 288 -4.31 2.46 0.12
C GLY A 288 -4.48 1.98 1.57
N PHE A 289 -5.47 1.12 1.81
CA PHE A 289 -5.73 0.52 3.12
C PHE A 289 -5.20 -0.91 3.16
N ALA A 290 -4.52 -1.26 4.24
CA ALA A 290 -3.95 -2.59 4.45
C ALA A 290 -4.33 -3.14 5.84
N ARG A 291 -3.42 -3.03 6.82
CA ARG A 291 -3.58 -3.61 8.16
C ARG A 291 -4.90 -3.25 8.84
N SER A 292 -5.41 -2.04 8.63
CA SER A 292 -6.70 -1.61 9.19
C SER A 292 -7.89 -2.45 8.71
N LEU A 293 -7.78 -3.13 7.55
CA LEU A 293 -8.80 -4.04 7.03
C LEU A 293 -8.58 -5.50 7.45
N LEU A 294 -7.37 -5.86 7.89
CA LEU A 294 -6.92 -7.25 8.03
C LEU A 294 -7.81 -8.06 8.98
N LYS A 295 -8.09 -7.51 10.16
CA LYS A 295 -8.90 -8.19 11.19
C LYS A 295 -10.29 -8.54 10.67
N ASN A 296 -10.99 -7.61 10.04
CA ASN A 296 -12.34 -7.84 9.53
C ASN A 296 -12.31 -8.74 8.28
N ALA A 297 -11.26 -8.65 7.45
CA ALA A 297 -11.05 -9.56 6.33
C ALA A 297 -10.78 -11.01 6.77
N ASP A 298 -10.12 -11.23 7.91
CA ASP A 298 -9.96 -12.57 8.50
C ASP A 298 -11.27 -13.07 9.15
N GLN A 299 -12.09 -12.17 9.68
CA GLN A 299 -13.33 -12.52 10.37
C GLN A 299 -14.43 -12.94 9.40
N SER A 300 -14.85 -12.07 8.49
CA SER A 300 -15.85 -12.36 7.45
C SER A 300 -15.96 -11.28 6.41
N GLN A 301 -16.53 -11.62 5.26
CA GLN A 301 -16.88 -10.67 4.21
C GLN A 301 -17.85 -9.59 4.73
N GLU A 302 -18.86 -9.96 5.53
CA GLU A 302 -19.87 -9.04 6.06
C GLU A 302 -19.25 -7.96 6.96
N GLU A 303 -18.35 -8.33 7.88
CA GLU A 303 -17.67 -7.37 8.74
C GLU A 303 -16.76 -6.43 7.95
N LEU A 304 -16.09 -6.94 6.92
CA LEU A 304 -15.29 -6.14 6.01
C LEU A 304 -16.17 -5.16 5.20
N GLU A 305 -17.32 -5.60 4.70
CA GLU A 305 -18.28 -4.74 3.99
C GLU A 305 -18.78 -3.60 4.87
N LYS A 306 -19.12 -3.88 6.13
CA LYS A 306 -19.49 -2.84 7.11
C LYS A 306 -18.38 -1.82 7.28
N GLN A 307 -17.12 -2.29 7.43
CA GLN A 307 -15.98 -1.41 7.58
C GLN A 307 -15.75 -0.52 6.35
N ILE A 308 -15.79 -1.08 5.14
CA ILE A 308 -15.65 -0.30 3.91
C ILE A 308 -16.79 0.72 3.77
N SER A 309 -18.03 0.34 4.12
CA SER A 309 -19.17 1.27 4.11
C SER A 309 -18.95 2.44 5.07
N PHE A 310 -18.38 2.22 6.26
CA PHE A 310 -18.03 3.30 7.19
C PHE A 310 -16.90 4.18 6.63
N LEU A 311 -15.87 3.60 6.04
CA LEU A 311 -14.79 4.37 5.39
C LEU A 311 -15.34 5.31 4.30
N ILE A 312 -16.25 4.80 3.46
CA ILE A 312 -16.88 5.57 2.38
C ILE A 312 -17.74 6.69 2.95
N ARG A 313 -18.52 6.39 4.00
CA ARG A 313 -19.35 7.39 4.66
C ARG A 313 -18.52 8.51 5.28
N ASP A 314 -17.48 8.19 6.02
CA ASP A 314 -16.58 9.17 6.63
C ASP A 314 -15.88 10.03 5.57
N PHE A 315 -15.50 9.45 4.44
CA PHE A 315 -14.96 10.17 3.31
C PHE A 315 -15.97 11.17 2.74
N LYS A 316 -17.23 10.74 2.49
CA LYS A 316 -18.30 11.63 2.03
C LYS A 316 -18.60 12.73 3.06
N VAL A 317 -18.59 12.41 4.36
CA VAL A 317 -18.77 13.42 5.43
C VAL A 317 -17.64 14.45 5.36
N SER A 318 -16.39 14.03 5.14
CA SER A 318 -15.26 14.95 4.99
C SER A 318 -15.42 15.85 3.77
N MET A 319 -15.90 15.32 2.65
CA MET A 319 -16.23 16.10 1.44
C MET A 319 -17.36 17.10 1.71
N PHE A 320 -18.43 16.67 2.38
CA PHE A 320 -19.55 17.55 2.73
C PHE A 320 -19.09 18.70 3.62
N LEU A 321 -18.34 18.42 4.68
CA LEU A 321 -17.86 19.43 5.63
C LEU A 321 -16.75 20.36 5.07
N THR A 322 -16.32 20.13 3.84
CA THR A 322 -15.41 21.01 3.08
C THR A 322 -16.09 21.70 1.90
N GLY A 323 -17.41 21.46 1.69
CA GLY A 323 -18.14 21.99 0.53
C GLY A 323 -17.66 21.39 -0.79
N SER A 324 -17.11 20.17 -0.78
CA SER A 324 -16.53 19.49 -1.95
C SER A 324 -17.58 18.55 -2.58
N ALA A 325 -18.18 18.94 -3.71
CA ALA A 325 -19.17 18.13 -4.42
C ALA A 325 -18.53 16.97 -5.21
N SER A 326 -17.23 17.04 -5.46
CA SER A 326 -16.45 16.00 -6.17
C SER A 326 -15.08 15.80 -5.52
N VAL A 327 -14.41 14.66 -5.86
CA VAL A 327 -13.03 14.41 -5.42
C VAL A 327 -12.07 15.48 -5.96
N HIS A 328 -12.34 16.02 -7.14
CA HIS A 328 -11.56 17.13 -7.70
C HIS A 328 -11.66 18.41 -6.85
N ASP A 329 -12.85 18.72 -6.28
CA ASP A 329 -13.02 19.87 -5.39
C ASP A 329 -12.28 19.63 -4.07
N LEU A 330 -12.33 18.40 -3.54
CA LEU A 330 -11.63 18.04 -2.31
C LEU A 330 -10.12 18.27 -2.39
N LYS A 331 -9.49 18.08 -3.57
CA LYS A 331 -8.06 18.41 -3.78
C LYS A 331 -7.72 19.87 -3.47
N LYS A 332 -8.72 20.77 -3.51
CA LYS A 332 -8.56 22.21 -3.28
C LYS A 332 -8.96 22.63 -1.86
N ALA A 333 -9.44 21.67 -1.04
CA ALA A 333 -9.90 21.96 0.32
C ALA A 333 -8.78 22.58 1.17
N LYS A 334 -9.14 23.64 1.90
CA LYS A 334 -8.19 24.34 2.77
C LYS A 334 -7.82 23.47 3.95
N HIS A 335 -6.54 23.45 4.27
CA HIS A 335 -5.99 22.70 5.39
C HIS A 335 -4.74 23.41 5.94
N PHE A 336 -4.32 23.00 7.12
CA PHE A 336 -3.01 23.38 7.67
C PHE A 336 -2.32 22.15 8.24
N ILE A 337 -1.00 22.24 8.37
CA ILE A 337 -0.14 21.16 8.82
C ILE A 337 0.60 21.59 10.07
N THR A 338 0.58 20.74 11.10
CA THR A 338 1.30 20.94 12.35
C THR A 338 2.63 20.17 12.37
N GLU A 339 3.44 20.43 13.37
CA GLU A 339 4.64 19.63 13.64
C GLU A 339 4.24 18.24 14.18
N PRO A 340 5.02 17.20 13.91
CA PRO A 340 6.33 17.23 13.20
C PRO A 340 6.25 17.16 11.67
N LEU A 341 5.08 16.89 11.06
CA LEU A 341 4.95 16.73 9.62
C LEU A 341 5.36 17.97 8.83
N LYS A 342 5.06 19.17 9.36
CA LYS A 342 5.41 20.44 8.71
C LYS A 342 6.91 20.52 8.41
N SER A 343 7.76 20.19 9.38
CA SER A 343 9.22 20.16 9.20
C SER A 343 9.67 19.17 8.12
N TRP A 344 9.04 18.01 8.02
CA TRP A 344 9.33 17.04 6.96
C TRP A 344 9.07 17.61 5.57
N ILE A 345 7.96 18.30 5.38
CA ILE A 345 7.58 18.86 4.09
C ILE A 345 8.50 20.03 3.72
N THR A 346 8.74 20.96 4.65
CA THR A 346 9.55 22.15 4.38
C THR A 346 11.03 21.87 4.19
N ALA A 347 11.57 20.80 4.79
CA ALA A 347 12.95 20.38 4.60
C ALA A 347 13.32 20.06 3.14
N TYR A 348 12.33 19.77 2.29
CA TYR A 348 12.54 19.46 0.88
C TYR A 348 12.26 20.63 -0.08
N GLU A 349 11.68 21.72 0.44
CA GLU A 349 11.38 22.92 -0.35
C GLU A 349 12.55 23.92 -0.36
N GLY A 350 13.60 23.66 0.44
CA GLY A 350 14.86 24.42 0.52
C GLY A 350 15.98 23.77 -0.33
#